data_f1eb357a4441b70a28d3e8e8fbeb15c2
#
_entry.id   f1eb357a4441b70a28d3e8e8fbeb15c2
#
_cell.length_a   1.000
_cell.length_b   1.000
_cell.length_c   1.000
_cell.angle_alpha   90.00
_cell.angle_beta   90.00
_cell.angle_gamma   90.00
#
_symmetry.space_group_name_H-M   'P 1'
#
loop_
_entity.id
_entity.type
_entity.pdbx_description
1 polymer ?
#
loop_
_entity_poly.entity_id
_entity_poly.type
_entity_poly.pdbx_seq_one_letter_code
_entity_poly.pdbx_strand_id
1 'polypeptide(L)'
;MTLPTGKVAFVLGGGGHLGAHEVGMLRALIEDGITPDLVLGTSIGAINGAAVAADPSLEAIGRLAETWSRIERSDAFDGSILGRLGTLAKTRTHLHGVGGLKRLLEDTSTVERIEDLAVPFQCVAACIETASERWFTEGPLVDAVLASCSVPGILPAYRIGDEHFVDGGVVNSIPVGKAVQLGAQTIYVLHVGRVDRPLEAPRWPWEVGLVAFEIARRHRFVGDLAALPESIEAHVMPTGQTEPPRYTDLSQFRYRDTSKIPGHIERAYEASKEYLSEQG
;
A
#
# COMPACT_ATOMS: atom_id res chain seq x y z
N MET A 1 18.23 -5.47 -20.82
CA MET A 1 17.34 -6.25 -19.94
C MET A 1 16.36 -7.03 -20.82
N THR A 2 16.20 -8.33 -20.58
CA THR A 2 15.15 -9.12 -21.23
C THR A 2 13.83 -8.80 -20.53
N LEU A 3 12.80 -8.41 -21.29
CA LEU A 3 11.47 -8.19 -20.73
C LEU A 3 10.92 -9.50 -20.14
N PRO A 4 10.17 -9.45 -19.03
CA PRO A 4 9.59 -10.64 -18.42
C PRO A 4 8.66 -11.36 -19.42
N THR A 5 8.69 -12.68 -19.38
CA THR A 5 7.80 -13.52 -20.18
C THR A 5 6.59 -13.94 -19.35
N GLY A 6 5.40 -13.93 -19.97
CA GLY A 6 4.16 -14.32 -19.30
C GLY A 6 3.49 -13.16 -18.56
N LYS A 7 2.48 -13.49 -17.73
CA LYS A 7 1.66 -12.51 -17.01
C LYS A 7 2.43 -11.85 -15.88
N VAL A 8 2.59 -10.54 -15.95
CA VAL A 8 3.31 -9.71 -14.98
C VAL A 8 2.32 -9.14 -13.96
N ALA A 9 2.59 -9.34 -12.68
CA ALA A 9 1.82 -8.72 -11.59
C ALA A 9 2.67 -7.72 -10.81
N PHE A 10 2.10 -6.54 -10.53
CA PHE A 10 2.62 -5.62 -9.53
C PHE A 10 1.82 -5.81 -8.23
N VAL A 11 2.52 -6.13 -7.16
CA VAL A 11 1.95 -6.34 -5.82
C VAL A 11 2.44 -5.24 -4.90
N LEU A 12 1.54 -4.32 -4.53
CA LEU A 12 1.85 -3.14 -3.72
C LEU A 12 1.36 -3.36 -2.29
N GLY A 13 2.27 -3.25 -1.34
CA GLY A 13 2.01 -3.54 0.07
C GLY A 13 1.50 -2.35 0.88
N GLY A 14 0.95 -2.62 2.06
CA GLY A 14 0.63 -1.59 3.04
C GLY A 14 1.88 -1.02 3.72
N GLY A 15 1.86 0.27 4.09
CA GLY A 15 3.04 0.88 4.74
C GLY A 15 2.91 2.36 5.14
N GLY A 16 1.72 2.94 5.11
CA GLY A 16 1.50 4.35 5.47
C GLY A 16 2.32 5.31 4.58
N HIS A 17 2.94 6.35 5.16
CA HIS A 17 3.71 7.33 4.39
C HIS A 17 4.96 6.74 3.69
N LEU A 18 5.40 5.55 4.09
CA LEU A 18 6.48 4.84 3.41
C LEU A 18 6.09 4.40 1.99
N GLY A 19 4.79 4.38 1.66
CA GLY A 19 4.31 4.15 0.29
C GLY A 19 4.90 5.09 -0.77
N ALA A 20 5.50 6.21 -0.36
CA ALA A 20 6.28 7.07 -1.26
C ALA A 20 7.45 6.32 -1.95
N HIS A 21 8.03 5.28 -1.32
CA HIS A 21 9.07 4.46 -1.95
C HIS A 21 8.52 3.66 -3.14
N GLU A 22 7.26 3.21 -3.07
CA GLU A 22 6.62 2.47 -4.17
C GLU A 22 6.58 3.30 -5.45
N VAL A 23 6.45 4.64 -5.33
CA VAL A 23 6.47 5.54 -6.49
C VAL A 23 7.83 5.49 -7.20
N GLY A 24 8.94 5.45 -6.45
CA GLY A 24 10.29 5.29 -7.00
C GLY A 24 10.48 3.93 -7.68
N MET A 25 9.98 2.85 -7.04
CA MET A 25 10.01 1.50 -7.60
C MET A 25 9.18 1.42 -8.89
N LEU A 26 7.96 1.97 -8.90
CA LEU A 26 7.09 2.04 -10.09
C LEU A 26 7.78 2.80 -11.24
N ARG A 27 8.42 3.94 -10.92
CA ARG A 27 9.17 4.70 -11.91
C ARG A 27 10.27 3.85 -12.56
N ALA A 28 11.07 3.14 -11.77
CA ALA A 28 12.14 2.29 -12.27
C ALA A 28 11.62 1.17 -13.19
N LEU A 29 10.52 0.49 -12.78
CA LEU A 29 9.90 -0.58 -13.57
C LEU A 29 9.38 -0.05 -14.91
N ILE A 30 8.61 1.03 -14.91
CA ILE A 30 8.02 1.60 -16.13
C ILE A 30 9.11 2.16 -17.06
N GLU A 31 10.17 2.79 -16.54
CA GLU A 31 11.31 3.24 -17.36
C GLU A 31 12.05 2.08 -18.05
N ASP A 32 12.13 0.92 -17.41
CA ASP A 32 12.73 -0.27 -18.00
C ASP A 32 11.77 -1.04 -18.94
N GLY A 33 10.58 -0.47 -19.20
CA GLY A 33 9.58 -1.05 -20.10
C GLY A 33 8.79 -2.20 -19.48
N ILE A 34 8.88 -2.40 -18.15
CA ILE A 34 8.13 -3.42 -17.42
C ILE A 34 6.77 -2.82 -17.04
N THR A 35 5.72 -3.32 -17.68
CA THR A 35 4.34 -2.91 -17.41
C THR A 35 3.53 -4.06 -16.80
N PRO A 36 2.57 -3.79 -15.92
CA PRO A 36 1.77 -4.84 -15.29
C PRO A 36 0.61 -5.29 -16.18
N ASP A 37 0.33 -6.60 -16.17
CA ASP A 37 -0.92 -7.21 -16.66
C ASP A 37 -1.95 -7.33 -15.53
N LEU A 38 -1.53 -7.14 -14.29
CA LEU A 38 -2.35 -7.21 -13.08
C LEU A 38 -1.73 -6.35 -11.98
N VAL A 39 -2.54 -5.59 -11.28
CA VAL A 39 -2.12 -4.81 -10.11
C VAL A 39 -2.91 -5.26 -8.89
N LEU A 40 -2.22 -5.58 -7.81
CA LEU A 40 -2.80 -5.89 -6.50
C LEU A 40 -2.32 -4.89 -5.46
N GLY A 41 -3.23 -4.33 -4.68
CA GLY A 41 -2.89 -3.32 -3.70
C GLY A 41 -3.51 -3.55 -2.32
N THR A 42 -2.79 -3.16 -1.27
CA THR A 42 -3.29 -3.15 0.10
C THR A 42 -2.98 -1.82 0.76
N SER A 43 -3.97 -1.18 1.40
CA SER A 43 -3.77 0.09 2.12
C SER A 43 -3.17 1.16 1.20
N ILE A 44 -2.05 1.76 1.55
CA ILE A 44 -1.36 2.73 0.69
C ILE A 44 -1.01 2.14 -0.68
N GLY A 45 -0.69 0.85 -0.74
CA GLY A 45 -0.46 0.14 -1.99
C GLY A 45 -1.72 0.04 -2.86
N ALA A 46 -2.93 0.13 -2.28
CA ALA A 46 -4.16 0.24 -3.05
C ALA A 46 -4.29 1.62 -3.72
N ILE A 47 -3.83 2.68 -3.06
CA ILE A 47 -3.80 4.05 -3.64
C ILE A 47 -2.81 4.11 -4.82
N ASN A 48 -1.56 3.70 -4.59
CA ASN A 48 -0.52 3.71 -5.61
C ASN A 48 -0.85 2.73 -6.76
N GLY A 49 -1.39 1.55 -6.40
CA GLY A 49 -1.82 0.53 -7.35
C GLY A 49 -2.97 1.00 -8.25
N ALA A 50 -3.97 1.68 -7.69
CA ALA A 50 -5.05 2.25 -8.48
C ALA A 50 -4.54 3.31 -9.47
N ALA A 51 -3.59 4.14 -9.06
CA ALA A 51 -3.00 5.16 -9.92
C ALA A 51 -2.24 4.53 -11.11
N VAL A 52 -1.39 3.52 -10.87
CA VAL A 52 -0.66 2.84 -11.96
C VAL A 52 -1.57 1.96 -12.80
N ALA A 53 -2.64 1.40 -12.23
CA ALA A 53 -3.62 0.62 -12.99
C ALA A 53 -4.49 1.50 -13.90
N ALA A 54 -4.72 2.76 -13.53
CA ALA A 54 -5.43 3.72 -14.37
C ALA A 54 -4.60 4.15 -15.59
N ASP A 55 -3.28 4.32 -15.41
CA ASP A 55 -2.37 4.75 -16.47
C ASP A 55 -0.93 4.29 -16.11
N PRO A 56 -0.45 3.17 -16.69
CA PRO A 56 0.90 2.66 -16.41
C PRO A 56 1.98 3.41 -17.21
N SER A 57 2.03 4.73 -17.09
CA SER A 57 2.97 5.61 -17.79
C SER A 57 3.85 6.41 -16.83
N LEU A 58 5.01 6.86 -17.32
CA LEU A 58 5.90 7.75 -16.56
C LEU A 58 5.22 9.08 -16.20
N GLU A 59 4.32 9.55 -17.05
CA GLU A 59 3.57 10.78 -16.79
C GLU A 59 2.63 10.59 -15.58
N ALA A 60 1.91 9.46 -15.50
CA ALA A 60 1.05 9.14 -14.36
C ALA A 60 1.86 8.95 -13.07
N ILE A 61 3.03 8.31 -13.13
CA ILE A 61 3.93 8.18 -11.98
C ILE A 61 4.44 9.56 -11.54
N GLY A 62 4.72 10.47 -12.47
CA GLY A 62 5.06 11.86 -12.16
C GLY A 62 3.94 12.59 -11.41
N ARG A 63 2.69 12.47 -11.87
CA ARG A 63 1.51 13.02 -11.17
C ARG A 63 1.34 12.42 -9.77
N LEU A 64 1.57 11.12 -9.63
CA LEU A 64 1.52 10.43 -8.33
C LEU A 64 2.60 10.98 -7.37
N ALA A 65 3.84 11.18 -7.85
CA ALA A 65 4.92 11.78 -7.06
C ALA A 65 4.58 13.22 -6.60
N GLU A 66 3.95 14.03 -7.48
CA GLU A 66 3.45 15.35 -7.10
C GLU A 66 2.36 15.28 -6.03
N THR A 67 1.41 14.33 -6.16
CA THR A 67 0.34 14.11 -5.16
C THR A 67 0.95 13.78 -3.80
N TRP A 68 1.94 12.88 -3.77
CA TRP A 68 2.68 12.56 -2.56
C TRP A 68 3.38 13.76 -1.93
N SER A 69 3.99 14.63 -2.75
CA SER A 69 4.66 15.84 -2.28
C SER A 69 3.71 16.90 -1.72
N ARG A 70 2.42 16.80 -2.07
CA ARG A 70 1.35 17.72 -1.62
C ARG A 70 0.47 17.15 -0.53
N ILE A 71 0.66 15.88 -0.13
CA ILE A 71 -0.24 15.18 0.80
C ILE A 71 -0.35 15.88 2.17
N GLU A 72 0.69 16.60 2.61
CA GLU A 72 0.68 17.41 3.83
C GLU A 72 -0.33 18.57 3.74
N ARG A 73 -0.47 19.16 2.55
CA ARG A 73 -1.37 20.29 2.29
C ARG A 73 -2.80 19.84 2.03
N SER A 74 -3.00 18.55 1.74
CA SER A 74 -4.33 17.97 1.68
C SER A 74 -4.76 17.68 3.11
N ASP A 75 -5.90 18.16 3.56
CA ASP A 75 -6.49 17.86 4.88
C ASP A 75 -6.78 16.35 5.10
N ALA A 76 -6.12 15.49 4.29
CA ALA A 76 -6.36 14.05 4.28
C ALA A 76 -6.12 13.38 5.65
N PHE A 77 -5.11 13.87 6.37
CA PHE A 77 -4.76 13.38 7.71
C PHE A 77 -4.60 14.53 8.71
N ASP A 78 -5.25 15.68 8.47
CA ASP A 78 -5.10 16.87 9.28
C ASP A 78 -5.93 16.80 10.57
N GLY A 79 -5.42 17.43 11.58
CA GLY A 79 -6.03 17.59 12.89
C GLY A 79 -5.00 18.05 13.90
N SER A 80 -5.28 19.16 14.61
CA SER A 80 -4.50 19.53 15.78
C SER A 80 -4.51 18.39 16.80
N ILE A 81 -3.53 18.34 17.71
CA ILE A 81 -3.50 17.33 18.79
C ILE A 81 -4.80 17.37 19.57
N LEU A 82 -5.33 18.57 19.86
CA LEU A 82 -6.61 18.77 20.53
C LEU A 82 -7.79 18.24 19.68
N GLY A 83 -7.76 18.44 18.35
CA GLY A 83 -8.78 17.91 17.45
C GLY A 83 -8.80 16.38 17.41
N ARG A 84 -7.64 15.73 17.39
CA ARG A 84 -7.50 14.26 17.45
C ARG A 84 -8.00 13.68 18.77
N LEU A 85 -7.62 14.31 19.91
CA LEU A 85 -8.12 13.94 21.22
C LEU A 85 -9.63 14.15 21.30
N GLY A 86 -10.16 15.24 20.72
CA GLY A 86 -11.59 15.49 20.62
C GLY A 86 -12.32 14.45 19.79
N THR A 87 -11.76 14.05 18.63
CA THR A 87 -12.31 12.97 17.81
C THR A 87 -12.32 11.65 18.57
N LEU A 88 -11.19 11.28 19.19
CA LEU A 88 -11.11 10.06 19.99
C LEU A 88 -12.07 10.08 21.18
N ALA A 89 -12.19 11.19 21.90
CA ALA A 89 -13.12 11.32 23.01
C ALA A 89 -14.59 11.20 22.57
N LYS A 90 -14.93 11.68 21.36
CA LYS A 90 -16.27 11.62 20.79
C LYS A 90 -16.61 10.25 20.20
N THR A 91 -15.67 9.68 19.45
CA THR A 91 -15.89 8.43 18.68
C THR A 91 -15.45 7.19 19.43
N ARG A 92 -14.43 7.30 20.30
CA ARG A 92 -13.76 6.22 21.05
C ARG A 92 -13.07 5.17 20.19
N THR A 93 -13.07 5.31 18.86
CA THR A 93 -12.59 4.28 17.93
C THR A 93 -11.48 4.72 17.00
N HIS A 94 -11.34 6.03 16.71
CA HIS A 94 -10.36 6.52 15.73
C HIS A 94 -9.90 7.95 16.00
N LEU A 95 -8.75 8.30 15.38
CA LEU A 95 -8.11 9.61 15.55
C LEU A 95 -8.49 10.61 14.45
N HIS A 96 -8.77 10.13 13.23
CA HIS A 96 -9.05 10.94 12.05
C HIS A 96 -10.34 10.51 11.36
N GLY A 97 -11.06 11.46 10.75
CA GLY A 97 -12.17 11.16 9.85
C GLY A 97 -11.67 10.74 8.46
N VAL A 98 -12.49 10.03 7.71
CA VAL A 98 -12.19 9.55 6.35
C VAL A 98 -12.31 10.65 5.29
N GLY A 99 -12.98 11.77 5.58
CA GLY A 99 -13.38 12.77 4.60
C GLY A 99 -12.24 13.46 3.85
N GLY A 100 -11.09 13.67 4.50
CA GLY A 100 -9.92 14.25 3.85
C GLY A 100 -9.30 13.31 2.82
N LEU A 101 -9.10 12.03 3.20
CA LEU A 101 -8.58 11.01 2.29
C LEU A 101 -9.55 10.76 1.13
N LYS A 102 -10.86 10.76 1.39
CA LYS A 102 -11.90 10.62 0.37
C LYS A 102 -11.80 11.72 -0.69
N ARG A 103 -11.75 12.99 -0.28
CA ARG A 103 -11.58 14.12 -1.19
C ARG A 103 -10.30 14.00 -2.02
N LEU A 104 -9.17 13.66 -1.37
CA LEU A 104 -7.92 13.48 -2.10
C LEU A 104 -8.03 12.43 -3.19
N LEU A 105 -8.66 11.29 -2.91
CA LEU A 105 -8.87 10.22 -3.88
C LEU A 105 -9.83 10.64 -5.00
N GLU A 106 -10.94 11.32 -4.67
CA GLU A 106 -11.89 11.85 -5.64
C GLU A 106 -11.24 12.90 -6.57
N ASP A 107 -10.37 13.78 -6.04
CA ASP A 107 -9.68 14.83 -6.79
C ASP A 107 -8.55 14.29 -7.67
N THR A 108 -7.95 13.17 -7.32
CA THR A 108 -6.79 12.60 -8.04
C THR A 108 -7.14 11.40 -8.92
N SER A 109 -8.27 10.75 -8.68
CA SER A 109 -8.72 9.62 -9.49
C SER A 109 -9.27 10.09 -10.83
N THR A 110 -8.77 9.50 -11.91
CA THR A 110 -9.26 9.74 -13.28
C THR A 110 -10.35 8.77 -13.69
N VAL A 111 -10.62 7.74 -12.86
CA VAL A 111 -11.54 6.64 -13.13
C VAL A 111 -12.43 6.44 -11.90
N GLU A 112 -13.73 6.23 -12.12
CA GLU A 112 -14.71 6.09 -11.03
C GLU A 112 -14.88 4.62 -10.57
N ARG A 113 -14.67 3.66 -11.47
CA ARG A 113 -14.93 2.24 -11.20
C ARG A 113 -13.71 1.38 -11.45
N ILE A 114 -13.55 0.32 -10.66
CA ILE A 114 -12.41 -0.60 -10.73
C ILE A 114 -12.32 -1.25 -12.12
N GLU A 115 -13.44 -1.69 -12.66
CA GLU A 115 -13.51 -2.38 -13.95
C GLU A 115 -13.19 -1.48 -15.17
N ASP A 116 -13.17 -0.16 -14.98
CA ASP A 116 -12.84 0.81 -16.03
C ASP A 116 -11.35 1.17 -16.05
N LEU A 117 -10.54 0.63 -15.13
CA LEU A 117 -9.10 0.84 -15.11
C LEU A 117 -8.42 0.16 -16.32
N ALA A 118 -7.36 0.79 -16.85
CA ALA A 118 -6.64 0.30 -18.02
C ALA A 118 -5.98 -1.07 -17.79
N VAL A 119 -5.55 -1.32 -16.55
CA VAL A 119 -4.97 -2.59 -16.12
C VAL A 119 -5.88 -3.22 -15.06
N PRO A 120 -6.18 -4.53 -15.13
CA PRO A 120 -6.90 -5.26 -14.10
C PRO A 120 -6.32 -4.97 -12.70
N PHE A 121 -7.17 -4.49 -11.80
CA PHE A 121 -6.81 -4.09 -10.45
C PHE A 121 -7.69 -4.78 -9.43
N GLN A 122 -7.08 -5.18 -8.32
CA GLN A 122 -7.81 -5.62 -7.13
C GLN A 122 -7.18 -5.03 -5.88
N CYS A 123 -8.01 -4.63 -4.91
CA CYS A 123 -7.53 -4.31 -3.59
C CYS A 123 -8.25 -5.12 -2.52
N VAL A 124 -7.60 -5.31 -1.37
CA VAL A 124 -8.11 -6.12 -0.28
C VAL A 124 -8.42 -5.27 0.95
N ALA A 125 -9.52 -5.57 1.63
CA ALA A 125 -9.83 -5.11 2.97
C ALA A 125 -10.23 -6.28 3.86
N ALA A 126 -10.17 -6.09 5.18
CA ALA A 126 -10.67 -7.06 6.15
C ALA A 126 -12.13 -6.74 6.50
N CYS A 127 -13.05 -7.66 6.19
CA CYS A 127 -14.44 -7.55 6.59
C CYS A 127 -14.59 -7.94 8.06
N ILE A 128 -15.21 -7.06 8.86
CA ILE A 128 -15.37 -7.26 10.31
C ILE A 128 -16.37 -8.37 10.59
N GLU A 129 -17.53 -8.36 9.90
CA GLU A 129 -18.64 -9.27 10.16
C GLU A 129 -18.28 -10.73 9.87
N THR A 130 -17.47 -10.95 8.84
CA THR A 130 -17.09 -12.30 8.39
C THR A 130 -15.70 -12.73 8.83
N ALA A 131 -14.91 -11.82 9.43
CA ALA A 131 -13.51 -12.03 9.79
C ALA A 131 -12.67 -12.60 8.63
N SER A 132 -12.87 -12.06 7.41
CA SER A 132 -12.27 -12.60 6.18
C SER A 132 -11.74 -11.52 5.25
N GLU A 133 -10.94 -11.93 4.26
CA GLU A 133 -10.52 -11.08 3.16
C GLU A 133 -11.72 -10.73 2.27
N ARG A 134 -11.87 -9.44 1.96
CA ARG A 134 -12.75 -8.96 0.89
C ARG A 134 -11.91 -8.39 -0.23
N TRP A 135 -11.99 -9.02 -1.37
CA TRP A 135 -11.34 -8.55 -2.61
C TRP A 135 -12.32 -7.71 -3.41
N PHE A 136 -11.95 -6.45 -3.65
CA PHE A 136 -12.69 -5.56 -4.52
C PHE A 136 -12.11 -5.68 -5.92
N THR A 137 -12.91 -6.16 -6.85
CA THR A 137 -12.56 -6.44 -8.25
C THR A 137 -13.40 -5.62 -9.23
N GLU A 138 -14.45 -4.99 -8.74
CA GLU A 138 -15.40 -4.15 -9.47
C GLU A 138 -16.07 -3.18 -8.50
N GLY A 139 -16.77 -2.18 -9.03
CA GLY A 139 -17.52 -1.21 -8.24
C GLY A 139 -16.78 0.10 -8.02
N PRO A 140 -17.27 0.97 -7.10
CA PRO A 140 -16.71 2.28 -6.86
C PRO A 140 -15.26 2.19 -6.37
N LEU A 141 -14.31 2.74 -7.15
CA LEU A 141 -12.88 2.66 -6.88
C LEU A 141 -12.51 3.33 -5.54
N VAL A 142 -13.03 4.54 -5.31
CA VAL A 142 -12.74 5.30 -4.09
C VAL A 142 -13.20 4.57 -2.84
N ASP A 143 -14.39 3.98 -2.86
CA ASP A 143 -14.92 3.24 -1.70
C ASP A 143 -14.10 1.98 -1.40
N ALA A 144 -13.69 1.24 -2.43
CA ALA A 144 -12.83 0.07 -2.29
C ALA A 144 -11.45 0.42 -1.70
N VAL A 145 -10.83 1.49 -2.22
CA VAL A 145 -9.52 1.98 -1.72
C VAL A 145 -9.65 2.49 -0.29
N LEU A 146 -10.72 3.22 0.07
CA LEU A 146 -10.97 3.68 1.44
C LEU A 146 -11.17 2.53 2.42
N ALA A 147 -11.89 1.48 2.02
CA ALA A 147 -12.05 0.26 2.81
C ALA A 147 -10.67 -0.38 3.09
N SER A 148 -9.84 -0.50 2.04
CA SER A 148 -8.48 -1.04 2.13
C SER A 148 -7.53 -0.20 3.00
N CYS A 149 -7.77 1.11 3.12
CA CYS A 149 -6.93 2.07 3.86
C CYS A 149 -7.43 2.36 5.29
N SER A 150 -8.52 1.74 5.75
CA SER A 150 -9.13 2.03 7.05
C SER A 150 -8.35 1.42 8.22
N VAL A 151 -7.15 1.96 8.48
CA VAL A 151 -6.23 1.48 9.53
C VAL A 151 -6.90 1.54 10.91
N PRO A 152 -6.99 0.40 11.64
CA PRO A 152 -7.63 0.34 12.95
C PRO A 152 -7.05 1.37 13.94
N GLY A 153 -7.92 2.12 14.60
CA GLY A 153 -7.55 3.17 15.56
C GLY A 153 -7.11 4.49 14.92
N ILE A 154 -6.70 4.52 13.66
CA ILE A 154 -6.33 5.74 12.92
C ILE A 154 -7.54 6.30 12.18
N LEU A 155 -8.18 5.47 11.34
CA LEU A 155 -9.38 5.78 10.59
C LEU A 155 -10.58 4.96 11.13
N PRO A 156 -11.82 5.41 10.92
CA PRO A 156 -12.99 4.61 11.24
C PRO A 156 -13.06 3.37 10.33
N ALA A 157 -13.70 2.31 10.81
CA ALA A 157 -14.12 1.23 9.94
C ALA A 157 -15.01 1.80 8.81
N TYR A 158 -14.68 1.45 7.57
CA TYR A 158 -15.37 1.96 6.39
C TYR A 158 -16.60 1.09 6.09
N ARG A 159 -17.76 1.72 5.92
CA ARG A 159 -19.01 0.99 5.66
C ARG A 159 -19.32 0.99 4.16
N ILE A 160 -19.56 -0.21 3.61
CA ILE A 160 -20.09 -0.40 2.25
C ILE A 160 -21.30 -1.32 2.38
N GLY A 161 -22.48 -0.81 2.05
CA GLY A 161 -23.73 -1.53 2.26
C GLY A 161 -23.96 -1.81 3.75
N ASP A 162 -24.09 -3.07 4.13
CA ASP A 162 -24.27 -3.52 5.51
C ASP A 162 -22.99 -4.09 6.16
N GLU A 163 -21.87 -4.10 5.43
CA GLU A 163 -20.59 -4.60 5.91
C GLU A 163 -19.64 -3.44 6.33
N HIS A 164 -18.79 -3.72 7.32
CA HIS A 164 -17.76 -2.80 7.79
C HIS A 164 -16.38 -3.39 7.51
N PHE A 165 -15.47 -2.53 7.04
CA PHE A 165 -14.14 -2.90 6.62
C PHE A 165 -13.07 -2.15 7.42
N VAL A 166 -12.00 -2.86 7.74
CA VAL A 166 -10.75 -2.27 8.20
C VAL A 166 -9.63 -2.61 7.21
N ASP A 167 -8.48 -1.94 7.38
CA ASP A 167 -7.32 -2.05 6.50
C ASP A 167 -6.97 -3.51 6.15
N GLY A 168 -6.76 -3.75 4.86
CA GLY A 168 -6.40 -5.06 4.33
C GLY A 168 -5.11 -5.63 4.88
N GLY A 169 -4.23 -4.78 5.43
CA GLY A 169 -3.01 -5.21 6.10
C GLY A 169 -3.24 -6.14 7.30
N VAL A 170 -4.45 -6.16 7.87
CA VAL A 170 -4.83 -7.09 8.94
C VAL A 170 -4.87 -8.54 8.44
N VAL A 171 -5.26 -8.76 7.18
CA VAL A 171 -5.48 -10.09 6.60
C VAL A 171 -4.49 -10.44 5.50
N ASN A 172 -4.12 -9.48 4.65
CA ASN A 172 -3.22 -9.71 3.51
C ASN A 172 -2.48 -8.43 3.11
N SER A 173 -1.42 -8.10 3.82
CA SER A 173 -0.69 -6.85 3.64
C SER A 173 0.13 -6.78 2.34
N ILE A 174 0.59 -7.93 1.83
CA ILE A 174 1.41 -8.03 0.62
C ILE A 174 0.92 -9.27 -0.14
N PRO A 175 -0.05 -9.10 -1.05
CA PRO A 175 -0.85 -10.19 -1.58
C PRO A 175 -0.18 -11.03 -2.69
N VAL A 176 1.02 -11.56 -2.43
CA VAL A 176 1.78 -12.39 -3.38
C VAL A 176 1.02 -13.66 -3.75
N GLY A 177 0.49 -14.38 -2.75
CA GLY A 177 -0.28 -15.60 -3.00
C GLY A 177 -1.52 -15.36 -3.87
N LYS A 178 -2.14 -14.16 -3.79
CA LYS A 178 -3.26 -13.78 -4.66
C LYS A 178 -2.81 -13.58 -6.11
N ALA A 179 -1.63 -13.00 -6.35
CA ALA A 179 -1.07 -12.85 -7.70
C ALA A 179 -0.87 -14.23 -8.36
N VAL A 180 -0.31 -15.20 -7.61
CA VAL A 180 -0.17 -16.59 -8.08
C VAL A 180 -1.53 -17.21 -8.43
N GLN A 181 -2.53 -17.07 -7.57
CA GLN A 181 -3.90 -17.57 -7.82
C GLN A 181 -4.52 -16.98 -9.10
N LEU A 182 -4.16 -15.74 -9.45
CA LEU A 182 -4.63 -15.04 -10.65
C LEU A 182 -3.75 -15.31 -11.88
N GLY A 183 -2.78 -16.22 -11.78
CA GLY A 183 -1.99 -16.72 -12.88
C GLY A 183 -0.78 -15.84 -13.23
N ALA A 184 -0.29 -15.01 -12.32
CA ALA A 184 0.95 -14.29 -12.52
C ALA A 184 2.13 -15.27 -12.63
N GLN A 185 3.05 -15.00 -13.54
CA GLN A 185 4.29 -15.76 -13.77
C GLN A 185 5.50 -14.98 -13.31
N THR A 186 5.46 -13.65 -13.44
CA THR A 186 6.45 -12.74 -12.87
C THR A 186 5.75 -11.78 -11.91
N ILE A 187 6.25 -11.66 -10.69
CA ILE A 187 5.65 -10.84 -9.64
C ILE A 187 6.67 -9.81 -9.16
N TYR A 188 6.41 -8.54 -9.38
CA TYR A 188 7.16 -7.46 -8.75
C TYR A 188 6.47 -7.05 -7.47
N VAL A 189 7.15 -7.27 -6.34
CA VAL A 189 6.65 -6.95 -5.00
C VAL A 189 7.20 -5.58 -4.58
N LEU A 190 6.34 -4.59 -4.59
CA LEU A 190 6.64 -3.24 -4.14
C LEU A 190 6.24 -3.15 -2.66
N HIS A 191 7.22 -3.32 -1.79
CA HIS A 191 6.98 -3.45 -0.38
C HIS A 191 7.89 -2.50 0.41
N VAL A 192 7.33 -1.78 1.35
CA VAL A 192 8.01 -0.71 2.09
C VAL A 192 8.22 -1.04 3.58
N GLY A 193 7.71 -2.17 4.02
CA GLY A 193 7.87 -2.67 5.37
C GLY A 193 9.15 -3.51 5.53
N ARG A 194 9.43 -3.86 6.78
CA ARG A 194 10.58 -4.68 7.17
C ARG A 194 10.16 -6.09 7.43
N VAL A 195 10.53 -6.98 6.56
CA VAL A 195 10.29 -8.41 6.79
C VAL A 195 11.46 -9.04 7.53
N ASP A 196 12.66 -8.51 7.33
CA ASP A 196 13.97 -9.04 7.70
C ASP A 196 14.45 -8.68 9.12
N ARG A 197 13.87 -7.67 9.77
CA ARG A 197 14.27 -7.31 11.14
C ARG A 197 13.43 -8.00 12.20
N PRO A 198 14.05 -8.58 13.26
CA PRO A 198 13.32 -9.10 14.41
C PRO A 198 12.42 -8.02 15.04
N LEU A 199 11.22 -8.42 15.45
CA LEU A 199 10.34 -7.58 16.26
C LEU A 199 10.84 -7.56 17.70
N GLU A 200 10.68 -6.41 18.35
CA GLU A 200 10.95 -6.27 19.79
C GLU A 200 9.68 -6.56 20.59
N ALA A 201 9.83 -7.08 21.81
CA ALA A 201 8.71 -7.26 22.71
C ALA A 201 8.06 -5.90 23.06
N PRO A 202 6.72 -5.79 23.10
CA PRO A 202 6.04 -4.55 23.43
C PRO A 202 6.30 -4.16 24.88
N ARG A 203 6.49 -2.87 25.13
CA ARG A 203 6.72 -2.30 26.47
C ARG A 203 5.48 -1.60 27.01
N TRP A 204 4.55 -1.24 26.12
CA TRP A 204 3.34 -0.49 26.43
C TRP A 204 2.09 -1.15 25.87
N PRO A 205 0.92 -1.02 26.52
CA PRO A 205 -0.31 -1.67 26.08
C PRO A 205 -0.69 -1.41 24.61
N TRP A 206 -0.47 -0.21 24.10
CA TRP A 206 -0.77 0.15 22.70
C TRP A 206 0.20 -0.49 21.71
N GLU A 207 1.43 -0.83 22.12
CA GLU A 207 2.40 -1.54 21.27
C GLU A 207 2.01 -2.99 21.05
N VAL A 208 1.19 -3.57 21.92
CA VAL A 208 0.71 -4.95 21.78
C VAL A 208 -0.10 -5.11 20.50
N GLY A 209 -1.00 -4.16 20.20
CA GLY A 209 -1.76 -4.16 18.96
C GLY A 209 -0.88 -4.00 17.73
N LEU A 210 0.12 -3.11 17.80
CA LEU A 210 1.06 -2.86 16.69
C LEU A 210 1.93 -4.09 16.40
N VAL A 211 2.46 -4.74 17.44
CA VAL A 211 3.29 -5.94 17.24
C VAL A 211 2.45 -7.11 16.74
N ALA A 212 1.22 -7.27 17.24
CA ALA A 212 0.31 -8.31 16.75
C ALA A 212 -0.02 -8.11 15.26
N PHE A 213 -0.29 -6.87 14.84
CA PHE A 213 -0.51 -6.51 13.46
C PHE A 213 0.74 -6.82 12.58
N GLU A 214 1.94 -6.44 13.04
CA GLU A 214 3.19 -6.74 12.32
C GLU A 214 3.48 -8.24 12.24
N ILE A 215 3.18 -9.01 13.28
CA ILE A 215 3.33 -10.49 13.26
C ILE A 215 2.41 -11.08 12.20
N ALA A 216 1.12 -10.72 12.19
CA ALA A 216 0.15 -11.21 11.23
C ALA A 216 0.57 -10.91 9.78
N ARG A 217 0.96 -9.67 9.53
CA ARG A 217 1.43 -9.19 8.22
C ARG A 217 2.64 -9.95 7.71
N ARG A 218 3.68 -10.10 8.54
CA ARG A 218 4.93 -10.78 8.16
C ARG A 218 4.75 -12.26 8.00
N HIS A 219 4.02 -12.87 8.93
CA HIS A 219 3.76 -14.31 8.90
C HIS A 219 3.10 -14.74 7.59
N ARG A 220 2.08 -14.00 7.15
CA ARG A 220 1.40 -14.26 5.88
C ARG A 220 2.33 -14.11 4.68
N PHE A 221 3.04 -13.00 4.58
CA PHE A 221 3.95 -12.73 3.47
C PHE A 221 5.09 -13.76 3.36
N VAL A 222 5.75 -14.09 4.48
CA VAL A 222 6.80 -15.10 4.50
C VAL A 222 6.25 -16.47 4.09
N GLY A 223 5.05 -16.82 4.55
CA GLY A 223 4.37 -18.05 4.14
C GLY A 223 4.06 -18.09 2.65
N ASP A 224 3.53 -17.00 2.10
CA ASP A 224 3.22 -16.89 0.67
C ASP A 224 4.48 -16.97 -0.20
N LEU A 225 5.59 -16.31 0.20
CA LEU A 225 6.86 -16.42 -0.52
C LEU A 225 7.45 -17.84 -0.45
N ALA A 226 7.40 -18.47 0.72
CA ALA A 226 7.92 -19.85 0.88
C ALA A 226 7.10 -20.89 0.11
N ALA A 227 5.84 -20.59 -0.19
CA ALA A 227 4.93 -21.45 -0.94
C ALA A 227 4.91 -21.17 -2.45
N LEU A 228 5.77 -20.26 -2.94
CA LEU A 228 5.83 -19.95 -4.38
C LEU A 228 6.26 -21.19 -5.18
N PRO A 229 5.52 -21.54 -6.25
CA PRO A 229 5.97 -22.53 -7.21
C PRO A 229 7.29 -22.14 -7.86
N GLU A 230 8.16 -23.10 -8.17
CA GLU A 230 9.44 -22.85 -8.87
C GLU A 230 9.27 -22.17 -10.25
N SER A 231 8.09 -22.27 -10.84
CA SER A 231 7.74 -21.63 -12.11
C SER A 231 7.39 -20.15 -12.01
N ILE A 232 7.32 -19.60 -10.80
CA ILE A 232 6.98 -18.20 -10.55
C ILE A 232 8.25 -17.44 -10.18
N GLU A 233 8.52 -16.37 -10.90
CA GLU A 233 9.60 -15.45 -10.62
C GLU A 233 9.07 -14.28 -9.76
N ALA A 234 9.67 -14.08 -8.58
CA ALA A 234 9.26 -12.99 -7.68
C ALA A 234 10.44 -12.08 -7.35
N HIS A 235 10.29 -10.79 -7.68
CA HIS A 235 11.27 -9.73 -7.44
C HIS A 235 10.77 -8.82 -6.31
N VAL A 236 11.44 -8.85 -5.16
CA VAL A 236 11.14 -7.93 -4.06
C VAL A 236 11.96 -6.65 -4.28
N MET A 237 11.27 -5.57 -4.64
CA MET A 237 11.91 -4.31 -5.00
C MET A 237 12.55 -3.63 -3.78
N PRO A 238 13.81 -3.16 -3.90
CA PRO A 238 14.51 -2.54 -2.77
C PRO A 238 14.04 -1.11 -2.52
N THR A 239 13.96 -0.73 -1.24
CA THR A 239 13.63 0.64 -0.81
C THR A 239 14.81 1.60 -0.82
N GLY A 240 16.05 1.09 -0.90
CA GLY A 240 17.27 1.87 -0.72
C GLY A 240 17.46 2.40 0.71
N GLN A 241 16.69 1.93 1.69
CA GLN A 241 16.82 2.35 3.09
C GLN A 241 17.81 1.48 3.85
N THR A 242 18.83 2.12 4.45
CA THR A 242 19.79 1.46 5.35
C THR A 242 19.24 1.23 6.75
N GLU A 243 18.45 2.17 7.26
CA GLU A 243 17.80 2.09 8.57
C GLU A 243 16.30 2.39 8.49
N PRO A 244 15.49 1.37 8.24
CA PRO A 244 14.05 1.54 8.20
C PRO A 244 13.47 1.85 9.60
N PRO A 245 12.37 2.65 9.76
CA PRO A 245 11.76 3.04 11.03
C PRO A 245 11.31 1.83 11.88
N ARG A 246 11.27 1.88 13.19
CA ARG A 246 10.78 0.79 14.06
C ARG A 246 9.27 0.62 13.89
N TYR A 247 8.74 -0.59 14.12
CA TYR A 247 7.28 -0.83 14.06
C TYR A 247 6.49 0.01 15.08
N THR A 248 7.13 0.40 16.19
CA THR A 248 6.58 1.30 17.20
C THR A 248 6.60 2.77 16.79
N ASP A 249 7.27 3.10 15.68
CA ASP A 249 7.34 4.47 15.18
C ASP A 249 6.05 4.82 14.44
N LEU A 250 5.12 5.41 15.19
CA LEU A 250 3.85 5.90 14.65
C LEU A 250 4.04 7.11 13.71
N SER A 251 5.27 7.60 13.51
CA SER A 251 5.53 8.68 12.55
C SER A 251 5.13 8.30 11.13
N GLN A 252 5.15 6.99 10.79
CA GLN A 252 4.66 6.47 9.51
C GLN A 252 3.19 6.80 9.22
N PHE A 253 2.40 7.13 10.23
CA PHE A 253 1.02 7.60 10.10
C PHE A 253 0.87 9.11 10.31
N ARG A 254 2.00 9.86 10.38
CA ARG A 254 2.03 11.30 10.51
C ARG A 254 2.52 11.93 9.21
N TYR A 255 1.61 12.43 8.42
CA TYR A 255 1.90 13.08 7.13
C TYR A 255 2.25 14.58 7.26
N ARG A 256 2.84 15.00 8.39
CA ARG A 256 3.12 16.43 8.68
C ARG A 256 4.44 16.96 8.12
N ASP A 257 5.38 16.09 7.78
CA ASP A 257 6.69 16.47 7.24
C ASP A 257 6.92 15.73 5.92
N THR A 258 6.51 16.38 4.83
CA THR A 258 6.69 15.86 3.47
C THR A 258 8.06 16.17 2.89
N SER A 259 8.94 16.88 3.62
CA SER A 259 10.29 17.24 3.14
C SER A 259 11.14 16.03 2.77
N LYS A 260 10.87 14.88 3.38
CA LYS A 260 11.58 13.61 3.13
C LYS A 260 11.01 12.79 1.97
N ILE A 261 9.79 13.09 1.52
CA ILE A 261 9.11 12.31 0.48
C ILE A 261 9.89 12.26 -0.83
N PRO A 262 10.39 13.38 -1.40
CA PRO A 262 11.21 13.33 -2.61
C PRO A 262 12.44 12.44 -2.45
N GLY A 263 13.10 12.52 -1.29
CA GLY A 263 14.23 11.67 -0.98
C GLY A 263 13.90 10.18 -0.81
N HIS A 264 12.68 9.84 -0.38
CA HIS A 264 12.21 8.46 -0.33
C HIS A 264 11.96 7.91 -1.73
N ILE A 265 11.32 8.68 -2.60
CA ILE A 265 11.06 8.33 -3.99
C ILE A 265 12.38 8.10 -4.74
N GLU A 266 13.32 9.06 -4.64
CA GLU A 266 14.58 8.99 -5.38
C GLU A 266 15.46 7.81 -4.93
N ARG A 267 15.62 7.60 -3.61
CA ARG A 267 16.37 6.44 -3.11
C ARG A 267 15.81 5.10 -3.56
N ALA A 268 14.49 4.95 -3.52
CA ALA A 268 13.86 3.72 -3.98
C ALA A 268 14.00 3.54 -5.50
N TYR A 269 13.95 4.63 -6.25
CA TYR A 269 14.20 4.61 -7.69
C TYR A 269 15.62 4.17 -8.00
N GLU A 270 16.64 4.81 -7.41
CA GLU A 270 18.05 4.45 -7.63
C GLU A 270 18.35 2.99 -7.26
N ALA A 271 17.90 2.55 -6.08
CA ALA A 271 18.07 1.17 -5.64
C ALA A 271 17.37 0.16 -6.55
N SER A 272 16.16 0.51 -7.03
CA SER A 272 15.43 -0.35 -7.96
C SER A 272 16.10 -0.42 -9.34
N LYS A 273 16.66 0.68 -9.84
CA LYS A 273 17.42 0.69 -11.10
C LYS A 273 18.69 -0.18 -11.00
N GLU A 274 19.42 -0.08 -9.88
CA GLU A 274 20.57 -0.93 -9.61
C GLU A 274 20.17 -2.41 -9.59
N TYR A 275 19.13 -2.75 -8.80
CA TYR A 275 18.59 -4.11 -8.73
C TYR A 275 18.20 -4.67 -10.11
N LEU A 276 17.45 -3.91 -10.91
CA LEU A 276 17.01 -4.33 -12.24
C LEU A 276 18.19 -4.52 -13.21
N SER A 277 19.23 -3.71 -13.10
CA SER A 277 20.45 -3.85 -13.90
C SER A 277 21.23 -5.13 -13.58
N GLU A 278 21.17 -5.62 -12.35
CA GLU A 278 21.82 -6.87 -11.92
C GLU A 278 21.06 -8.13 -12.34
N GLN A 279 19.76 -8.01 -12.63
CA GLN A 279 18.91 -9.13 -13.09
C GLN A 279 18.94 -9.30 -14.63
N GLY A 280 19.49 -8.37 -15.37
CA GLY A 280 19.56 -8.38 -16.85
C GLY A 280 20.93 -8.68 -17.37
#